data_60211767ea774268815ed88e661ef27f
#
_entry.id   60211767ea774268815ed88e661ef27f
#
_cell.length_a   1.000
_cell.length_b   1.000
_cell.length_c   1.000
_cell.angle_alpha   90.00
_cell.angle_beta   90.00
_cell.angle_gamma   90.00
#
_symmetry.space_group_name_H-M   'P 1'
#
loop_
_entity.id
_entity.type
_entity.pdbx_description
1 polymer ?
#
loop_
_entity_poly.entity_id
_entity_poly.type
_entity_poly.pdbx_seq_one_letter_code
_entity_poly.pdbx_strand_id
1 'polypeptide(L)'
;MGAGMLAAGGALAAQEKPIAGFDQTETDIDESSVWEPKSDRKIRVGIVGYGLCHFGAAFGFQDHPNVEVVAVSDLFPDRCAGLAADCRCEKTYESLEELIKDDSIEAVFVATDAPSHPDHCIKVLESGKHVACAVPAVWGDLDAAYKLYETVKKNAGLNYMMFETSTYHDAVYATRQLYNAGILGNMIYSEGEYYHHFPENLPGYRGWRDGLPPQWYPTHSNAYYVCATGGHSFTEVSCYGYKSRYPHFQAENNPYGNPFGTEVALMRTSEGGMARMAVSWDTPGWGGEVGRNRAEKGSFWNRFEPVDATVAEAASKINIKKPALPPTLAPGSHGGSHGYLCNEFVESILENRKPLVDIAWALNMTVAGIISHQSALKDGEKLAIPQFEF
;
A
#
# COMPACT_ATOMS: atom_id res chain seq x y z
N MET A 1 -10.84 7.35 65.08
CA MET A 1 -10.34 6.29 64.20
C MET A 1 -11.23 6.27 62.99
N GLY A 2 -10.79 6.86 61.89
CA GLY A 2 -11.49 6.92 60.61
C GLY A 2 -10.51 6.56 59.55
N ALA A 3 -10.68 5.39 58.96
CA ALA A 3 -9.85 4.92 57.87
C ALA A 3 -10.29 5.57 56.55
N GLY A 4 -9.39 6.33 55.94
CA GLY A 4 -9.57 6.88 54.58
C GLY A 4 -9.32 5.81 53.55
N MET A 5 -10.31 5.52 52.72
CA MET A 5 -10.15 4.75 51.49
C MET A 5 -9.62 5.68 50.37
N LEU A 6 -8.41 5.46 49.95
CA LEU A 6 -7.87 6.00 48.69
C LEU A 6 -8.50 5.21 47.51
N ALA A 7 -9.37 5.89 46.76
CA ALA A 7 -9.85 5.40 45.48
C ALA A 7 -8.75 5.60 44.45
N ALA A 8 -8.15 4.51 43.96
CA ALA A 8 -7.28 4.50 42.77
C ALA A 8 -8.18 4.67 41.55
N GLY A 9 -8.19 5.87 40.98
CA GLY A 9 -8.78 6.14 39.67
C GLY A 9 -7.90 5.56 38.58
N GLY A 10 -8.21 4.35 38.12
CA GLY A 10 -7.67 3.82 36.87
C GLY A 10 -8.25 4.63 35.72
N ALA A 11 -7.41 5.37 35.00
CA ALA A 11 -7.77 5.93 33.71
C ALA A 11 -8.00 4.76 32.74
N LEU A 12 -9.28 4.54 32.41
CA LEU A 12 -9.64 3.72 31.27
C LEU A 12 -9.08 4.43 30.03
N ALA A 13 -8.03 3.88 29.44
CA ALA A 13 -7.62 4.26 28.10
C ALA A 13 -8.84 4.08 27.19
N ALA A 14 -9.29 5.16 26.55
CA ALA A 14 -10.35 5.10 25.58
C ALA A 14 -9.83 4.17 24.46
N GLN A 15 -10.48 3.01 24.30
CA GLN A 15 -10.24 2.16 23.14
C GLN A 15 -10.58 3.01 21.90
N GLU A 16 -9.55 3.39 21.14
CA GLU A 16 -9.74 4.02 19.84
C GLU A 16 -10.62 3.09 18.99
N LYS A 17 -11.69 3.64 18.43
CA LYS A 17 -12.56 2.87 17.57
C LYS A 17 -11.74 2.44 16.33
N PRO A 18 -11.81 1.15 15.95
CA PRO A 18 -11.13 0.70 14.73
C PRO A 18 -11.57 1.56 13.55
N ILE A 19 -10.62 1.96 12.72
CA ILE A 19 -10.91 2.64 11.46
C ILE A 19 -11.44 1.56 10.51
N ALA A 20 -12.65 1.74 9.98
CA ALA A 20 -13.23 0.79 9.06
C ALA A 20 -12.30 0.53 7.86
N GLY A 21 -12.07 -0.74 7.51
CA GLY A 21 -11.12 -1.16 6.47
C GLY A 21 -9.72 -1.51 6.98
N PHE A 22 -9.43 -1.27 8.28
CA PHE A 22 -8.13 -1.62 8.90
C PHE A 22 -8.22 -2.84 9.83
N ASP A 23 -9.36 -3.50 9.86
CA ASP A 23 -9.59 -4.65 10.72
C ASP A 23 -8.78 -5.88 10.24
N GLN A 24 -8.39 -6.72 11.20
CA GLN A 24 -7.82 -8.03 10.86
C GLN A 24 -8.85 -8.84 10.07
N THR A 25 -8.45 -9.34 8.92
CA THR A 25 -9.30 -10.08 8.01
C THR A 25 -8.81 -11.52 7.88
N GLU A 26 -9.73 -12.47 7.89
CA GLU A 26 -9.42 -13.85 7.50
C GLU A 26 -8.95 -13.84 6.04
N THR A 27 -7.97 -14.69 5.74
CA THR A 27 -7.36 -14.79 4.42
C THR A 27 -7.26 -16.23 3.96
N ASP A 28 -7.43 -16.45 2.65
CA ASP A 28 -7.42 -17.81 2.06
C ASP A 28 -5.97 -18.29 1.86
N ILE A 29 -5.48 -19.07 2.82
CA ILE A 29 -4.14 -19.63 2.83
C ILE A 29 -4.21 -21.11 2.44
N ASP A 30 -3.23 -21.56 1.65
CA ASP A 30 -3.04 -22.98 1.36
C ASP A 30 -2.49 -23.72 2.59
N GLU A 31 -3.37 -24.39 3.31
CA GLU A 31 -3.04 -25.15 4.51
C GLU A 31 -2.06 -26.32 4.24
N SER A 32 -1.91 -26.75 2.99
CA SER A 32 -0.95 -27.79 2.59
C SER A 32 0.45 -27.23 2.33
N SER A 33 0.60 -25.90 2.19
CA SER A 33 1.88 -25.25 1.99
C SER A 33 2.65 -25.15 3.30
N VAL A 34 3.97 -25.30 3.21
CA VAL A 34 4.90 -25.12 4.33
C VAL A 34 5.88 -24.03 3.94
N TRP A 35 6.05 -23.04 4.81
CA TRP A 35 7.09 -22.05 4.58
C TRP A 35 8.47 -22.66 4.81
N GLU A 36 9.37 -22.49 3.87
CA GLU A 36 10.75 -22.94 3.95
C GLU A 36 11.69 -21.72 3.98
N PRO A 37 12.62 -21.67 4.94
CA PRO A 37 13.58 -20.55 5.01
C PRO A 37 14.49 -20.55 3.78
N LYS A 38 14.61 -19.40 3.12
CA LYS A 38 15.49 -19.20 1.97
C LYS A 38 16.96 -19.03 2.37
N SER A 39 17.21 -18.64 3.62
CA SER A 39 18.54 -18.35 4.15
C SER A 39 18.51 -18.33 5.67
N ASP A 40 19.66 -18.56 6.31
CA ASP A 40 19.86 -18.33 7.74
C ASP A 40 20.26 -16.86 8.05
N ARG A 41 20.50 -16.06 7.01
CA ARG A 41 20.87 -14.64 7.13
C ARG A 41 19.72 -13.82 7.69
N LYS A 42 20.03 -12.88 8.57
CA LYS A 42 19.13 -11.82 9.01
C LYS A 42 19.50 -10.50 8.33
N ILE A 43 18.48 -9.82 7.82
CA ILE A 43 18.59 -8.45 7.29
C ILE A 43 18.37 -7.50 8.45
N ARG A 44 19.29 -6.55 8.60
CA ARG A 44 19.20 -5.50 9.64
C ARG A 44 18.38 -4.35 9.11
N VAL A 45 17.19 -4.15 9.71
CA VAL A 45 16.18 -3.21 9.27
C VAL A 45 16.07 -2.02 10.21
N GLY A 46 16.07 -0.82 9.65
CA GLY A 46 15.63 0.40 10.32
C GLY A 46 14.17 0.71 9.98
N ILE A 47 13.39 1.21 10.93
CA ILE A 47 11.97 1.58 10.70
C ILE A 47 11.77 3.04 11.02
N VAL A 48 11.14 3.79 10.10
CA VAL A 48 10.91 5.22 10.25
C VAL A 48 9.44 5.57 10.09
N GLY A 49 8.86 6.15 11.15
CA GLY A 49 7.47 6.57 11.19
C GLY A 49 6.55 5.54 11.86
N TYR A 50 5.79 6.01 12.85
CA TYR A 50 4.77 5.23 13.54
C TYR A 50 3.37 5.64 13.09
N GLY A 51 3.14 6.96 13.11
CA GLY A 51 1.92 7.56 12.60
C GLY A 51 0.64 7.17 13.34
N LEU A 52 -0.50 7.46 12.70
CA LEU A 52 -1.84 7.17 13.23
C LEU A 52 -2.19 5.67 13.17
N CYS A 53 -1.73 4.99 12.13
CA CYS A 53 -2.07 3.59 11.86
C CYS A 53 -1.02 2.60 12.38
N HIS A 54 -0.01 3.07 13.09
CA HIS A 54 1.12 2.27 13.62
C HIS A 54 1.82 1.43 12.53
N PHE A 55 1.81 1.88 11.29
CA PHE A 55 2.31 1.10 10.14
C PHE A 55 3.78 0.72 10.28
N GLY A 56 4.61 1.51 10.97
CA GLY A 56 5.99 1.11 11.25
C GLY A 56 6.11 -0.28 11.86
N ALA A 57 5.21 -0.66 12.77
CA ALA A 57 5.20 -1.96 13.43
C ALA A 57 4.22 -2.97 12.81
N ALA A 58 3.15 -2.50 12.15
CA ALA A 58 2.01 -3.33 11.74
C ALA A 58 2.33 -4.37 10.66
N PHE A 59 3.39 -4.16 9.88
CA PHE A 59 3.81 -5.10 8.84
C PHE A 59 4.63 -6.29 9.35
N GLY A 60 4.99 -6.31 10.63
CA GLY A 60 5.57 -7.48 11.29
C GLY A 60 7.05 -7.74 11.00
N PHE A 61 7.85 -6.74 10.61
CA PHE A 61 9.29 -6.89 10.43
C PHE A 61 9.96 -7.51 11.67
N GLN A 62 9.53 -7.11 12.87
CA GLN A 62 10.01 -7.61 14.15
C GLN A 62 9.69 -9.09 14.42
N ASP A 63 8.78 -9.67 13.67
CA ASP A 63 8.32 -11.07 13.79
C ASP A 63 8.88 -11.98 12.69
N HIS A 64 9.51 -11.40 11.66
CA HIS A 64 10.07 -12.17 10.56
C HIS A 64 11.40 -12.84 10.96
N PRO A 65 11.58 -14.17 10.77
CA PRO A 65 12.77 -14.89 11.24
C PRO A 65 14.09 -14.41 10.60
N ASN A 66 14.03 -13.89 9.37
CA ASN A 66 15.19 -13.34 8.66
C ASN A 66 15.36 -11.83 8.82
N VAL A 67 14.75 -11.22 9.84
CA VAL A 67 14.89 -9.79 10.14
C VAL A 67 15.43 -9.59 11.55
N GLU A 68 16.22 -8.56 11.70
CA GLU A 68 16.57 -7.92 12.96
C GLU A 68 16.24 -6.44 12.85
N VAL A 69 15.26 -5.95 13.60
CA VAL A 69 14.97 -4.52 13.70
C VAL A 69 16.03 -3.91 14.62
N VAL A 70 16.99 -3.19 14.03
CA VAL A 70 18.16 -2.68 14.75
C VAL A 70 18.03 -1.22 15.18
N ALA A 71 17.12 -0.47 14.58
CA ALA A 71 16.85 0.93 14.92
C ALA A 71 15.47 1.37 14.49
N VAL A 72 14.90 2.33 15.22
CA VAL A 72 13.64 2.98 14.86
C VAL A 72 13.74 4.49 14.98
N SER A 73 12.87 5.22 14.27
CA SER A 73 12.79 6.68 14.34
C SER A 73 11.36 7.17 14.13
N ASP A 74 10.98 8.16 14.91
CA ASP A 74 9.82 9.04 14.66
C ASP A 74 10.17 10.44 15.17
N LEU A 75 9.69 11.48 14.50
CA LEU A 75 9.93 12.88 14.90
C LEU A 75 9.33 13.24 16.26
N PHE A 76 8.31 12.49 16.70
CA PHE A 76 7.65 12.69 17.98
C PHE A 76 8.16 11.68 19.01
N PRO A 77 8.78 12.12 20.13
CA PRO A 77 9.39 11.23 21.12
C PRO A 77 8.45 10.13 21.63
N ASP A 78 7.19 10.47 21.89
CA ASP A 78 6.20 9.51 22.39
C ASP A 78 5.88 8.43 21.35
N ARG A 79 5.76 8.83 20.07
CA ARG A 79 5.58 7.89 18.95
C ARG A 79 6.81 7.03 18.72
N CYS A 80 7.99 7.63 18.80
CA CYS A 80 9.25 6.90 18.70
C CYS A 80 9.37 5.85 19.80
N ALA A 81 9.00 6.19 21.05
CA ALA A 81 8.97 5.25 22.16
C ALA A 81 7.96 4.11 21.94
N GLY A 82 6.75 4.42 21.42
CA GLY A 82 5.75 3.42 21.04
C GLY A 82 6.26 2.48 19.95
N LEU A 83 6.86 3.03 18.88
CA LEU A 83 7.45 2.25 17.80
C LEU A 83 8.57 1.34 18.30
N ALA A 84 9.44 1.85 19.17
CA ALA A 84 10.53 1.09 19.79
C ALA A 84 10.00 -0.09 20.61
N ALA A 85 8.95 0.13 21.39
CA ALA A 85 8.32 -0.91 22.20
C ALA A 85 7.67 -1.99 21.32
N ASP A 86 6.87 -1.62 20.30
CA ASP A 86 6.19 -2.56 19.40
C ASP A 86 7.19 -3.35 18.55
N CYS A 87 8.27 -2.71 18.11
CA CYS A 87 9.33 -3.37 17.34
C CYS A 87 10.35 -4.12 18.22
N ARG A 88 10.24 -4.06 19.54
CA ARG A 88 11.20 -4.66 20.49
C ARG A 88 12.65 -4.19 20.24
N CYS A 89 12.82 -2.91 19.91
CA CYS A 89 14.07 -2.29 19.54
C CYS A 89 14.46 -1.21 20.55
N GLU A 90 15.70 -1.26 21.05
CA GLU A 90 16.17 -0.29 22.05
C GLU A 90 16.80 0.97 21.42
N LYS A 91 17.30 0.85 20.17
CA LYS A 91 18.03 1.94 19.50
C LYS A 91 17.05 2.86 18.76
N THR A 92 17.08 4.14 19.12
CA THR A 92 16.23 5.16 18.49
C THR A 92 17.07 6.28 17.88
N TYR A 93 16.52 6.92 16.85
CA TYR A 93 17.10 8.11 16.22
C TYR A 93 16.08 9.24 16.16
N GLU A 94 16.53 10.48 16.19
CA GLU A 94 15.66 11.68 16.16
C GLU A 94 15.03 11.92 14.79
N SER A 95 15.62 11.39 13.73
CA SER A 95 15.14 11.54 12.35
C SER A 95 15.62 10.41 11.44
N LEU A 96 14.99 10.31 10.24
CA LEU A 96 15.47 9.45 9.17
C LEU A 96 16.92 9.76 8.78
N GLU A 97 17.27 11.04 8.70
CA GLU A 97 18.61 11.49 8.32
C GLU A 97 19.70 11.00 9.28
N GLU A 98 19.38 10.89 10.57
CA GLU A 98 20.31 10.33 11.54
C GLU A 98 20.31 8.80 11.47
N LEU A 99 19.18 8.17 11.28
CA LEU A 99 19.06 6.71 11.18
C LEU A 99 19.84 6.15 9.98
N ILE A 100 19.77 6.79 8.81
CA ILE A 100 20.45 6.29 7.60
C ILE A 100 21.97 6.41 7.63
N LYS A 101 22.55 7.16 8.59
CA LYS A 101 24.00 7.22 8.83
C LYS A 101 24.54 5.97 9.54
N ASP A 102 23.65 5.14 10.07
CA ASP A 102 24.05 3.89 10.71
C ASP A 102 24.40 2.83 9.68
N ASP A 103 25.69 2.53 9.54
CA ASP A 103 26.22 1.54 8.60
C ASP A 103 25.77 0.09 8.93
N SER A 104 25.26 -0.15 10.13
CA SER A 104 24.74 -1.47 10.50
C SER A 104 23.38 -1.77 9.83
N ILE A 105 22.66 -0.76 9.35
CA ILE A 105 21.35 -0.90 8.70
C ILE A 105 21.52 -1.25 7.22
N GLU A 106 20.85 -2.29 6.75
CA GLU A 106 20.87 -2.74 5.35
C GLU A 106 19.63 -2.32 4.57
N ALA A 107 18.49 -2.21 5.26
CA ALA A 107 17.22 -1.84 4.68
C ALA A 107 16.43 -0.90 5.60
N VAL A 108 15.61 -0.03 5.02
CA VAL A 108 14.76 0.88 5.80
C VAL A 108 13.30 0.73 5.34
N PHE A 109 12.40 0.59 6.31
CA PHE A 109 10.97 0.74 6.07
C PHE A 109 10.52 2.17 6.38
N VAL A 110 10.01 2.85 5.36
CA VAL A 110 9.51 4.23 5.43
C VAL A 110 8.00 4.22 5.57
N ALA A 111 7.49 4.55 6.76
CA ALA A 111 6.07 4.65 7.11
C ALA A 111 5.72 6.05 7.64
N THR A 112 6.30 7.07 7.03
CA THR A 112 6.12 8.50 7.37
C THR A 112 4.83 9.07 6.77
N ASP A 113 4.69 10.39 6.69
CA ASP A 113 3.60 11.04 5.97
C ASP A 113 3.78 10.91 4.45
N ALA A 114 2.68 10.70 3.73
CA ALA A 114 2.70 10.45 2.29
C ALA A 114 3.45 11.52 1.45
N PRO A 115 3.33 12.83 1.74
CA PRO A 115 4.12 13.85 1.04
C PRO A 115 5.64 13.67 1.16
N SER A 116 6.13 13.08 2.23
CA SER A 116 7.57 12.89 2.47
C SER A 116 8.12 11.60 1.86
N HIS A 117 7.28 10.65 1.43
CA HIS A 117 7.72 9.34 0.93
C HIS A 117 8.80 9.42 -0.16
N PRO A 118 8.63 10.21 -1.26
CA PRO A 118 9.63 10.22 -2.32
C PRO A 118 11.00 10.73 -1.84
N ASP A 119 11.03 11.82 -1.09
CA ASP A 119 12.29 12.36 -0.55
C ASP A 119 12.96 11.41 0.43
N HIS A 120 12.19 10.77 1.30
CA HIS A 120 12.71 9.80 2.26
C HIS A 120 13.28 8.57 1.56
N CYS A 121 12.56 8.00 0.58
CA CYS A 121 13.04 6.86 -0.19
C CYS A 121 14.31 7.18 -0.99
N ILE A 122 14.39 8.37 -1.59
CA ILE A 122 15.58 8.85 -2.30
C ILE A 122 16.78 8.90 -1.35
N LYS A 123 16.64 9.51 -0.16
CA LYS A 123 17.71 9.59 0.84
C LYS A 123 18.18 8.22 1.30
N VAL A 124 17.25 7.27 1.52
CA VAL A 124 17.57 5.89 1.90
C VAL A 124 18.40 5.21 0.80
N LEU A 125 17.95 5.28 -0.46
CA LEU A 125 18.68 4.69 -1.59
C LEU A 125 20.07 5.32 -1.79
N GLU A 126 20.16 6.64 -1.70
CA GLU A 126 21.42 7.38 -1.81
C GLU A 126 22.40 7.06 -0.66
N SER A 127 21.90 6.60 0.48
CA SER A 127 22.73 6.08 1.59
C SER A 127 23.17 4.63 1.40
N GLY A 128 22.85 3.99 0.27
CA GLY A 128 23.26 2.62 -0.05
C GLY A 128 22.41 1.53 0.62
N LYS A 129 21.15 1.81 0.98
CA LYS A 129 20.27 0.88 1.69
C LYS A 129 19.04 0.54 0.83
N HIS A 130 18.56 -0.72 0.95
CA HIS A 130 17.28 -1.11 0.40
C HIS A 130 16.14 -0.32 1.07
N VAL A 131 15.04 -0.08 0.35
CA VAL A 131 13.91 0.65 0.90
C VAL A 131 12.58 -0.03 0.62
N ALA A 132 11.78 -0.21 1.65
CA ALA A 132 10.34 -0.45 1.56
C ALA A 132 9.61 0.82 1.98
N CYS A 133 8.49 1.13 1.32
CA CYS A 133 7.73 2.35 1.56
C CYS A 133 6.24 2.06 1.68
N ALA A 134 5.57 2.66 2.67
CA ALA A 134 4.11 2.67 2.71
C ALA A 134 3.54 3.42 1.50
N VAL A 135 2.25 3.24 1.23
CA VAL A 135 1.54 3.89 0.13
C VAL A 135 1.16 5.35 0.44
N PRO A 136 1.04 6.17 -0.61
CA PRO A 136 1.44 6.00 -2.01
C PRO A 136 2.94 6.29 -2.21
N ALA A 137 3.49 5.90 -3.37
CA ALA A 137 4.90 6.15 -3.68
C ALA A 137 5.26 7.64 -3.76
N VAL A 138 4.35 8.45 -4.31
CA VAL A 138 4.47 9.90 -4.44
C VAL A 138 3.14 10.59 -4.17
N TRP A 139 3.18 11.88 -3.83
CA TRP A 139 2.01 12.65 -3.42
C TRP A 139 1.79 13.86 -4.34
N GLY A 140 0.92 13.71 -5.33
CA GLY A 140 0.45 14.80 -6.18
C GLY A 140 1.49 15.45 -7.10
N ASP A 141 2.75 14.99 -7.09
CA ASP A 141 3.89 15.60 -7.76
C ASP A 141 4.54 14.63 -8.77
N LEU A 142 4.46 14.99 -10.06
CA LEU A 142 5.07 14.21 -11.13
C LEU A 142 6.59 14.32 -11.17
N ASP A 143 7.15 15.48 -10.84
CA ASP A 143 8.60 15.67 -10.82
C ASP A 143 9.23 14.80 -9.72
N ALA A 144 8.56 14.69 -8.56
CA ALA A 144 8.97 13.76 -7.51
C ALA A 144 8.91 12.29 -7.97
N ALA A 145 7.90 11.92 -8.80
CA ALA A 145 7.81 10.57 -9.37
C ALA A 145 9.01 10.25 -10.27
N TYR A 146 9.33 11.15 -11.20
CA TYR A 146 10.50 10.98 -12.08
C TYR A 146 11.82 10.97 -11.30
N LYS A 147 11.98 11.84 -10.31
CA LYS A 147 13.19 11.87 -9.48
C LYS A 147 13.37 10.56 -8.71
N LEU A 148 12.32 10.03 -8.11
CA LEU A 148 12.36 8.74 -7.41
C LEU A 148 12.68 7.61 -8.38
N TYR A 149 12.03 7.56 -9.55
CA TYR A 149 12.27 6.58 -10.60
C TYR A 149 13.74 6.55 -11.05
N GLU A 150 14.31 7.70 -11.40
CA GLU A 150 15.70 7.80 -11.81
C GLU A 150 16.68 7.45 -10.67
N THR A 151 16.32 7.77 -9.42
CA THR A 151 17.15 7.37 -8.26
C THR A 151 17.16 5.86 -8.09
N VAL A 152 16.01 5.18 -8.22
CA VAL A 152 15.96 3.70 -8.15
C VAL A 152 16.79 3.10 -9.29
N LYS A 153 16.64 3.59 -10.52
CA LYS A 153 17.44 3.10 -11.67
C LYS A 153 18.94 3.28 -11.46
N LYS A 154 19.36 4.41 -10.93
CA LYS A 154 20.77 4.68 -10.61
C LYS A 154 21.33 3.74 -9.54
N ASN A 155 20.47 3.26 -8.64
CA ASN A 155 20.81 2.35 -7.55
C ASN A 155 20.27 0.92 -7.81
N ALA A 156 20.35 0.41 -9.02
CA ALA A 156 19.73 -0.86 -9.47
C ALA A 156 20.16 -2.12 -8.68
N GLY A 157 21.20 -2.03 -7.83
CA GLY A 157 21.58 -3.09 -6.89
C GLY A 157 20.81 -3.06 -5.56
N LEU A 158 19.94 -2.06 -5.37
CA LEU A 158 19.11 -1.91 -4.17
C LEU A 158 17.64 -2.12 -4.53
N ASN A 159 16.91 -2.80 -3.65
CA ASN A 159 15.49 -2.98 -3.81
C ASN A 159 14.72 -1.74 -3.33
N TYR A 160 13.77 -1.29 -4.15
CA TYR A 160 12.68 -0.42 -3.78
C TYR A 160 11.38 -1.21 -3.87
N MET A 161 10.56 -1.21 -2.83
CA MET A 161 9.24 -1.84 -2.84
C MET A 161 8.19 -0.94 -2.18
N MET A 162 7.08 -0.68 -2.88
CA MET A 162 5.92 -0.06 -2.25
C MET A 162 5.03 -1.12 -1.62
N PHE A 163 4.63 -0.91 -0.37
CA PHE A 163 3.79 -1.83 0.39
C PHE A 163 2.30 -1.58 0.09
N GLU A 164 1.91 -1.88 -1.16
CA GLU A 164 0.51 -1.81 -1.57
C GLU A 164 -0.26 -3.02 -1.06
N THR A 165 -1.12 -2.80 -0.10
CA THR A 165 -1.82 -3.85 0.65
C THR A 165 -2.79 -4.67 -0.20
N SER A 166 -3.50 -4.07 -1.15
CA SER A 166 -4.41 -4.80 -2.05
C SER A 166 -3.69 -5.86 -2.91
N THR A 167 -2.35 -5.78 -3.04
CA THR A 167 -1.54 -6.77 -3.79
C THR A 167 -1.77 -8.22 -3.31
N TYR A 168 -2.00 -8.38 -2.02
CA TYR A 168 -2.24 -9.68 -1.39
C TYR A 168 -3.68 -9.87 -0.88
N HIS A 169 -4.64 -9.03 -1.31
CA HIS A 169 -6.04 -9.40 -1.18
C HIS A 169 -6.31 -10.68 -1.95
N ASP A 170 -7.13 -11.59 -1.40
CA ASP A 170 -7.37 -12.91 -1.99
C ASP A 170 -7.80 -12.83 -3.46
N ALA A 171 -8.70 -11.89 -3.79
CA ALA A 171 -9.16 -11.70 -5.16
C ALA A 171 -8.04 -11.23 -6.12
N VAL A 172 -7.17 -10.31 -5.68
CA VAL A 172 -6.06 -9.80 -6.48
C VAL A 172 -4.99 -10.88 -6.65
N TYR A 173 -4.66 -11.56 -5.56
CA TYR A 173 -3.69 -12.66 -5.60
C TYR A 173 -4.16 -13.78 -6.53
N ALA A 174 -5.38 -14.28 -6.34
CA ALA A 174 -5.95 -15.34 -7.16
C ALA A 174 -6.03 -14.96 -8.65
N THR A 175 -6.48 -13.73 -8.94
CA THR A 175 -6.51 -13.22 -10.32
C THR A 175 -5.12 -13.20 -10.94
N ARG A 176 -4.10 -12.75 -10.22
CA ARG A 176 -2.71 -12.74 -10.69
C ARG A 176 -2.17 -14.13 -10.99
N GLN A 177 -2.48 -15.14 -10.13
CA GLN A 177 -2.07 -16.53 -10.40
C GLN A 177 -2.68 -17.05 -11.70
N LEU A 178 -3.99 -16.86 -11.89
CA LEU A 178 -4.69 -17.27 -13.10
C LEU A 178 -4.22 -16.50 -14.35
N TYR A 179 -3.95 -15.21 -14.20
CA TYR A 179 -3.46 -14.35 -15.29
C TYR A 179 -2.07 -14.79 -15.74
N ASN A 180 -1.13 -14.93 -14.81
CA ASN A 180 0.25 -15.37 -15.10
C ASN A 180 0.32 -16.77 -15.71
N ALA A 181 -0.64 -17.65 -15.37
CA ALA A 181 -0.77 -18.96 -15.97
C ALA A 181 -1.43 -18.94 -17.38
N GLY A 182 -1.81 -17.77 -17.92
CA GLY A 182 -2.46 -17.61 -19.23
C GLY A 182 -3.92 -18.12 -19.27
N ILE A 183 -4.50 -18.40 -18.11
CA ILE A 183 -5.89 -18.93 -17.99
C ILE A 183 -6.91 -17.87 -18.41
N LEU A 184 -6.67 -16.59 -18.06
CA LEU A 184 -7.64 -15.51 -18.28
C LEU A 184 -7.64 -14.96 -19.69
N GLY A 185 -6.51 -14.96 -20.41
CA GLY A 185 -6.31 -14.15 -21.60
C GLY A 185 -6.15 -12.67 -21.23
N ASN A 186 -6.39 -11.74 -22.17
CA ASN A 186 -6.28 -10.31 -21.92
C ASN A 186 -7.40 -9.80 -21.01
N MET A 187 -7.08 -8.81 -20.19
CA MET A 187 -8.08 -8.16 -19.34
C MET A 187 -8.92 -7.19 -20.17
N ILE A 188 -10.22 -7.45 -20.26
CA ILE A 188 -11.17 -6.60 -20.99
C ILE A 188 -11.58 -5.41 -20.13
N TYR A 189 -11.89 -5.68 -18.84
CA TYR A 189 -12.40 -4.68 -17.92
C TYR A 189 -12.03 -5.00 -16.48
N SER A 190 -11.56 -3.99 -15.75
CA SER A 190 -11.28 -4.06 -14.32
C SER A 190 -12.01 -2.97 -13.54
N GLU A 191 -12.41 -3.28 -12.33
CA GLU A 191 -12.92 -2.31 -11.37
C GLU A 191 -12.13 -2.39 -10.08
N GLY A 192 -11.85 -1.21 -9.49
CA GLY A 192 -11.30 -1.07 -8.16
C GLY A 192 -11.98 0.07 -7.42
N GLU A 193 -12.25 -0.14 -6.14
CA GLU A 193 -12.87 0.85 -5.24
C GLU A 193 -12.09 0.89 -3.93
N TYR A 194 -11.86 2.11 -3.44
CA TYR A 194 -11.30 2.38 -2.12
C TYR A 194 -12.14 3.45 -1.45
N TYR A 195 -12.94 3.05 -0.47
CA TYR A 195 -13.93 3.91 0.17
C TYR A 195 -13.68 3.99 1.67
N HIS A 196 -13.57 5.22 2.16
CA HIS A 196 -13.65 5.56 3.58
C HIS A 196 -14.56 6.74 3.79
N HIS A 197 -15.29 6.75 4.90
CA HIS A 197 -16.13 7.88 5.26
C HIS A 197 -15.45 8.71 6.34
N PHE A 198 -14.95 9.90 5.96
CA PHE A 198 -14.30 10.86 6.84
C PHE A 198 -15.13 12.13 7.01
N PRO A 199 -16.18 12.12 7.86
CA PRO A 199 -16.99 13.30 8.12
C PRO A 199 -16.21 14.42 8.80
N GLU A 200 -15.09 14.08 9.44
CA GLU A 200 -14.13 14.98 10.07
C GLU A 200 -12.72 14.70 9.53
N ASN A 201 -11.84 15.70 9.59
CA ASN A 201 -10.45 15.53 9.21
C ASN A 201 -9.77 14.46 10.07
N LEU A 202 -9.03 13.58 9.43
CA LEU A 202 -8.10 12.70 10.13
C LEU A 202 -6.83 13.47 10.48
N PRO A 203 -6.30 13.32 11.73
CA PRO A 203 -5.06 13.98 12.09
C PRO A 203 -3.91 13.50 11.20
N GLY A 204 -3.06 14.43 10.78
CA GLY A 204 -1.88 14.16 9.99
C GLY A 204 -0.76 15.14 10.31
N TYR A 205 0.49 14.71 10.12
CA TYR A 205 1.65 15.60 10.27
C TYR A 205 1.52 16.78 9.31
N ARG A 206 1.60 18.00 9.83
CA ARG A 206 1.42 19.26 9.06
C ARG A 206 0.11 19.36 8.26
N GLY A 207 -0.94 18.64 8.69
CA GLY A 207 -2.25 18.69 8.04
C GLY A 207 -2.30 18.03 6.64
N TRP A 208 -1.39 17.13 6.31
CA TRP A 208 -1.36 16.53 4.97
C TRP A 208 -2.64 15.76 4.58
N ARG A 209 -3.47 15.40 5.58
CA ARG A 209 -4.76 14.74 5.34
C ARG A 209 -5.91 15.73 5.14
N ASP A 210 -5.67 17.05 5.33
CA ASP A 210 -6.72 18.05 5.26
C ASP A 210 -7.18 18.25 3.81
N GLY A 211 -8.40 17.79 3.50
CA GLY A 211 -8.95 17.84 2.15
C GLY A 211 -8.18 17.06 1.10
N LEU A 212 -7.59 15.97 1.52
CA LEU A 212 -6.76 15.09 0.67
C LEU A 212 -7.49 14.70 -0.62
N PRO A 213 -6.92 14.96 -1.83
CA PRO A 213 -7.54 14.58 -3.09
C PRO A 213 -7.73 13.06 -3.17
N PRO A 214 -8.96 12.55 -3.49
CA PRO A 214 -9.19 11.10 -3.49
C PRO A 214 -8.22 10.34 -4.39
N GLN A 215 -8.03 10.77 -5.62
CA GLN A 215 -7.14 10.10 -6.58
C GLN A 215 -5.64 10.35 -6.32
N TRP A 216 -5.23 11.07 -5.26
CA TRP A 216 -3.84 11.05 -4.80
C TRP A 216 -3.54 9.88 -3.87
N TYR A 217 -4.58 9.13 -3.47
CA TYR A 217 -4.46 7.87 -2.73
C TYR A 217 -5.07 6.70 -3.52
N PRO A 218 -4.63 6.46 -4.77
CA PRO A 218 -5.32 5.61 -5.74
C PRO A 218 -4.87 4.16 -5.70
N THR A 219 -3.80 3.84 -4.94
CA THR A 219 -3.06 2.60 -5.12
C THR A 219 -3.92 1.39 -4.81
N HIS A 220 -4.74 1.46 -3.77
CA HIS A 220 -5.64 0.38 -3.37
C HIS A 220 -6.69 0.04 -4.45
N SER A 221 -7.28 1.03 -5.11
CA SER A 221 -8.19 0.77 -6.22
C SER A 221 -7.45 0.31 -7.47
N ASN A 222 -6.32 0.96 -7.82
CA ASN A 222 -5.55 0.66 -9.01
C ASN A 222 -4.86 -0.72 -8.97
N ALA A 223 -4.60 -1.26 -7.78
CA ALA A 223 -4.02 -2.59 -7.59
C ALA A 223 -4.89 -3.71 -8.15
N TYR A 224 -6.22 -3.53 -8.21
CA TYR A 224 -7.13 -4.51 -8.80
C TYR A 224 -6.93 -4.73 -10.30
N TYR A 225 -6.20 -3.84 -10.96
CA TYR A 225 -5.70 -4.08 -12.32
C TYR A 225 -4.19 -4.33 -12.34
N VAL A 226 -3.39 -3.38 -11.86
CA VAL A 226 -1.92 -3.43 -11.98
C VAL A 226 -1.34 -4.66 -11.29
N CYS A 227 -1.74 -4.92 -10.03
CA CYS A 227 -1.25 -6.09 -9.30
C CYS A 227 -1.90 -7.40 -9.76
N ALA A 228 -3.14 -7.36 -10.25
CA ALA A 228 -3.82 -8.54 -10.75
C ALA A 228 -3.29 -9.02 -12.10
N THR A 229 -2.70 -8.13 -12.91
CA THR A 229 -2.15 -8.43 -14.24
C THR A 229 -0.62 -8.55 -14.28
N GLY A 230 0.04 -8.51 -13.13
CA GLY A 230 1.50 -8.65 -13.08
C GLY A 230 2.25 -7.41 -13.57
N GLY A 231 1.68 -6.20 -13.40
CA GLY A 231 2.36 -4.93 -13.65
C GLY A 231 1.93 -4.20 -14.92
N HIS A 232 0.88 -4.66 -15.62
CA HIS A 232 0.28 -3.85 -16.69
C HIS A 232 -0.22 -2.51 -16.17
N SER A 233 -0.27 -1.48 -17.01
CA SER A 233 -0.48 -0.09 -16.65
C SER A 233 -1.70 0.54 -17.31
N PHE A 234 -2.02 1.77 -16.92
CA PHE A 234 -3.06 2.59 -17.53
C PHE A 234 -2.43 3.61 -18.49
N THR A 235 -3.03 3.86 -19.65
CA THR A 235 -2.46 4.72 -20.71
C THR A 235 -3.16 6.06 -20.86
N GLU A 236 -4.45 6.11 -20.60
CA GLU A 236 -5.29 7.31 -20.69
C GLU A 236 -6.35 7.32 -19.58
N VAL A 237 -6.81 8.48 -19.20
CA VAL A 237 -7.88 8.65 -18.20
C VAL A 237 -8.81 9.80 -18.54
N SER A 238 -10.11 9.63 -18.20
CA SER A 238 -11.09 10.68 -17.94
C SER A 238 -11.67 10.47 -16.54
N CYS A 239 -11.62 11.48 -15.69
CA CYS A 239 -12.03 11.38 -14.30
C CYS A 239 -13.01 12.49 -13.95
N TYR A 240 -14.04 12.14 -13.17
CA TYR A 240 -15.00 13.09 -12.62
C TYR A 240 -14.97 13.09 -11.11
N GLY A 241 -15.01 14.29 -10.52
CA GLY A 241 -15.04 14.50 -9.08
C GLY A 241 -16.42 14.97 -8.60
N TYR A 242 -16.89 14.42 -7.48
CA TYR A 242 -18.04 14.94 -6.76
C TYR A 242 -17.60 15.96 -5.72
N LYS A 243 -18.11 17.18 -5.80
CA LYS A 243 -17.83 18.27 -4.84
C LYS A 243 -18.44 17.92 -3.48
N SER A 244 -17.59 17.76 -2.50
CA SER A 244 -17.99 17.38 -1.15
C SER A 244 -18.78 18.48 -0.45
N ARG A 245 -19.61 18.09 0.53
CA ARG A 245 -20.30 19.03 1.43
C ARG A 245 -19.52 19.28 2.71
N TYR A 246 -18.48 18.49 3.00
CA TYR A 246 -17.71 18.63 4.21
C TYR A 246 -16.77 19.84 4.12
N PRO A 247 -16.66 20.65 5.20
CA PRO A 247 -15.85 21.89 5.16
C PRO A 247 -14.39 21.68 4.77
N HIS A 248 -13.78 20.57 5.21
CA HIS A 248 -12.38 20.27 4.94
C HIS A 248 -12.09 19.87 3.48
N PHE A 249 -13.13 19.51 2.69
CA PHE A 249 -13.03 19.30 1.24
C PHE A 249 -13.46 20.52 0.43
N GLN A 250 -13.70 21.69 1.04
CA GLN A 250 -13.85 22.91 0.25
C GLN A 250 -12.47 23.39 -0.19
N ALA A 251 -12.34 23.77 -1.46
CA ALA A 251 -11.05 24.10 -2.08
C ALA A 251 -10.27 25.21 -1.32
N GLU A 252 -11.00 26.17 -0.74
CA GLU A 252 -10.44 27.25 0.06
C GLU A 252 -9.99 26.85 1.47
N ASN A 253 -10.36 25.66 1.93
CA ASN A 253 -10.12 25.20 3.30
C ASN A 253 -9.03 24.10 3.39
N ASN A 254 -8.38 23.77 2.28
CA ASN A 254 -7.33 22.76 2.29
C ASN A 254 -6.11 23.18 1.47
N PRO A 255 -4.91 22.63 1.77
CA PRO A 255 -3.67 23.04 1.13
C PRO A 255 -3.57 22.65 -0.35
N TYR A 256 -4.46 21.80 -0.83
CA TYR A 256 -4.43 21.26 -2.20
C TYR A 256 -5.37 21.99 -3.15
N GLY A 257 -6.24 22.86 -2.64
CA GLY A 257 -7.32 23.46 -3.44
C GLY A 257 -8.32 22.41 -3.96
N ASN A 258 -8.38 21.25 -3.31
CA ASN A 258 -9.22 20.13 -3.73
C ASN A 258 -10.68 20.34 -3.32
N PRO A 259 -11.65 20.33 -4.29
CA PRO A 259 -13.07 20.44 -3.97
C PRO A 259 -13.77 19.08 -3.84
N PHE A 260 -13.08 17.97 -4.10
CA PHE A 260 -13.71 16.65 -4.26
C PHE A 260 -13.53 15.77 -3.02
N GLY A 261 -14.61 15.15 -2.60
CA GLY A 261 -14.59 14.06 -1.61
C GLY A 261 -14.64 12.67 -2.25
N THR A 262 -15.09 12.59 -3.50
CA THR A 262 -15.16 11.34 -4.29
C THR A 262 -14.70 11.62 -5.72
N GLU A 263 -13.88 10.74 -6.26
CA GLU A 263 -13.43 10.78 -7.66
C GLU A 263 -13.57 9.41 -8.31
N VAL A 264 -14.08 9.37 -9.55
CA VAL A 264 -14.25 8.15 -10.34
C VAL A 264 -13.55 8.33 -11.68
N ALA A 265 -12.55 7.51 -11.92
CA ALA A 265 -11.72 7.51 -13.12
C ALA A 265 -12.13 6.37 -14.06
N LEU A 266 -12.29 6.68 -15.36
CA LEU A 266 -12.39 5.72 -16.46
C LEU A 266 -11.07 5.75 -17.22
N MET A 267 -10.39 4.60 -17.29
CA MET A 267 -9.03 4.50 -17.84
C MET A 267 -8.98 3.51 -19.00
N ARG A 268 -8.06 3.75 -19.93
CA ARG A 268 -7.58 2.74 -20.89
C ARG A 268 -6.43 1.98 -20.28
N THR A 269 -6.40 0.66 -20.50
CA THR A 269 -5.28 -0.18 -20.05
C THR A 269 -4.26 -0.40 -21.16
N SER A 270 -3.03 -0.76 -20.79
CA SER A 270 -1.97 -1.06 -21.75
C SER A 270 -2.26 -2.28 -22.62
N GLU A 271 -3.17 -3.16 -22.21
CA GLU A 271 -3.67 -4.30 -23.00
C GLU A 271 -4.79 -3.93 -23.98
N GLY A 272 -5.23 -2.65 -24.01
CA GLY A 272 -6.33 -2.19 -24.83
C GLY A 272 -7.72 -2.34 -24.21
N GLY A 273 -7.81 -2.85 -22.99
CA GLY A 273 -9.03 -2.92 -22.20
C GLY A 273 -9.39 -1.58 -21.52
N MET A 274 -10.25 -1.66 -20.52
CA MET A 274 -10.74 -0.51 -19.77
C MET A 274 -10.74 -0.80 -18.27
N ALA A 275 -10.67 0.26 -17.46
CA ALA A 275 -10.83 0.16 -16.03
C ALA A 275 -11.67 1.30 -15.47
N ARG A 276 -12.42 1.02 -14.38
CA ARG A 276 -13.09 2.01 -13.54
C ARG A 276 -12.46 1.98 -12.15
N MET A 277 -11.81 3.05 -11.77
CA MET A 277 -11.15 3.16 -10.47
C MET A 277 -11.77 4.31 -9.67
N ALA A 278 -12.25 4.00 -8.47
CA ALA A 278 -12.95 4.96 -7.63
C ALA A 278 -12.31 5.07 -6.24
N VAL A 279 -12.20 6.32 -5.76
CA VAL A 279 -11.77 6.62 -4.40
C VAL A 279 -12.73 7.61 -3.78
N SER A 280 -13.12 7.37 -2.53
CA SER A 280 -14.10 8.21 -1.83
C SER A 280 -13.78 8.36 -0.35
N TRP A 281 -13.92 9.59 0.14
CA TRP A 281 -13.79 9.98 1.53
C TRP A 281 -15.10 10.49 2.15
N ASP A 282 -16.13 10.73 1.34
CA ASP A 282 -17.36 11.38 1.78
C ASP A 282 -18.65 10.60 1.52
N THR A 283 -18.55 9.34 1.09
CA THR A 283 -19.69 8.46 0.96
C THR A 283 -19.89 7.62 2.21
N PRO A 284 -21.00 7.79 2.95
CA PRO A 284 -21.29 6.97 4.13
C PRO A 284 -21.69 5.53 3.72
N GLY A 285 -21.52 4.61 4.64
CA GLY A 285 -21.90 3.21 4.48
C GLY A 285 -20.70 2.27 4.47
N TRP A 286 -20.67 1.35 3.52
CA TRP A 286 -19.56 0.41 3.41
C TRP A 286 -18.24 1.15 3.13
N GLY A 287 -17.17 0.72 3.79
CA GLY A 287 -15.81 1.19 3.56
C GLY A 287 -14.86 0.01 3.40
N GLY A 288 -13.75 0.24 2.71
CA GLY A 288 -12.73 -0.77 2.42
C GLY A 288 -12.30 -0.76 0.96
N GLU A 289 -11.69 -1.85 0.56
CA GLU A 289 -11.10 -2.08 -0.75
C GLU A 289 -11.82 -3.25 -1.43
N VAL A 290 -12.30 -3.06 -2.65
CA VAL A 290 -12.97 -4.11 -3.42
C VAL A 290 -12.75 -3.90 -4.91
N GLY A 291 -12.79 -4.99 -5.68
CA GLY A 291 -12.71 -4.91 -7.12
C GLY A 291 -13.06 -6.22 -7.80
N ARG A 292 -13.15 -6.17 -9.10
CA ARG A 292 -13.45 -7.32 -9.96
C ARG A 292 -12.78 -7.20 -11.32
N ASN A 293 -12.50 -8.33 -11.94
CA ASN A 293 -11.84 -8.42 -13.22
C ASN A 293 -12.67 -9.25 -14.21
N ARG A 294 -12.75 -8.79 -15.46
CA ARG A 294 -13.38 -9.48 -16.58
C ARG A 294 -12.38 -9.60 -17.70
N ALA A 295 -12.04 -10.83 -18.06
CA ALA A 295 -11.06 -11.15 -19.08
C ALA A 295 -11.73 -11.95 -20.22
N GLU A 296 -10.97 -12.25 -21.28
CA GLU A 296 -11.46 -12.96 -22.46
C GLU A 296 -12.00 -14.35 -22.15
N LYS A 297 -11.39 -15.06 -21.16
CA LYS A 297 -11.72 -16.45 -20.87
C LYS A 297 -12.46 -16.65 -19.53
N GLY A 298 -12.79 -15.57 -18.83
CA GLY A 298 -13.53 -15.65 -17.58
C GLY A 298 -13.51 -14.35 -16.78
N SER A 299 -14.17 -14.36 -15.65
CA SER A 299 -14.21 -13.23 -14.72
C SER A 299 -13.90 -13.66 -13.30
N PHE A 300 -13.39 -12.72 -12.50
CA PHE A 300 -13.11 -12.92 -11.10
C PHE A 300 -13.80 -11.83 -10.26
N TRP A 301 -14.75 -12.27 -9.44
CA TRP A 301 -15.32 -11.50 -8.34
C TRP A 301 -15.68 -12.47 -7.22
N ASN A 302 -14.98 -12.45 -6.12
CA ASN A 302 -15.01 -13.42 -5.02
C ASN A 302 -14.57 -14.85 -5.43
N ARG A 303 -14.90 -15.28 -6.64
CA ARG A 303 -14.48 -16.57 -7.23
C ARG A 303 -14.25 -16.41 -8.73
N PHE A 304 -13.51 -17.36 -9.29
CA PHE A 304 -13.33 -17.45 -10.73
C PHE A 304 -14.57 -18.06 -11.40
N GLU A 305 -15.05 -17.41 -12.46
CA GLU A 305 -16.13 -17.86 -13.34
C GLU A 305 -15.59 -18.02 -14.76
N PRO A 306 -15.23 -19.27 -15.17
CA PRO A 306 -14.66 -19.53 -16.50
C PRO A 306 -15.71 -19.45 -17.59
N VAL A 307 -15.28 -19.16 -18.83
CA VAL A 307 -16.16 -19.10 -20.01
C VAL A 307 -16.70 -20.47 -20.40
N ASP A 308 -15.94 -21.55 -20.18
CA ASP A 308 -16.30 -22.94 -20.51
C ASP A 308 -15.61 -23.97 -19.60
N ALA A 309 -15.95 -25.25 -19.82
CA ALA A 309 -15.42 -26.36 -19.04
C ALA A 309 -13.90 -26.60 -19.26
N THR A 310 -13.38 -26.26 -20.43
CA THR A 310 -11.95 -26.43 -20.74
C THR A 310 -11.13 -25.44 -19.91
N VAL A 311 -11.57 -24.18 -19.84
CA VAL A 311 -10.93 -23.16 -18.99
C VAL A 311 -11.10 -23.50 -17.52
N ALA A 312 -12.26 -24.03 -17.11
CA ALA A 312 -12.49 -24.48 -15.74
C ALA A 312 -11.52 -25.59 -15.32
N GLU A 313 -11.31 -26.60 -16.19
CA GLU A 313 -10.35 -27.68 -15.92
C GLU A 313 -8.92 -27.16 -15.85
N ALA A 314 -8.52 -26.25 -16.75
CA ALA A 314 -7.19 -25.64 -16.72
C ALA A 314 -6.97 -24.82 -15.43
N ALA A 315 -7.95 -24.02 -15.03
CA ALA A 315 -7.89 -23.21 -13.83
C ALA A 315 -7.80 -24.06 -12.55
N SER A 316 -8.46 -25.21 -12.51
CA SER A 316 -8.42 -26.12 -11.34
C SER A 316 -7.03 -26.65 -11.00
N LYS A 317 -6.07 -26.55 -11.91
CA LYS A 317 -4.67 -26.96 -11.75
C LYS A 317 -3.78 -25.84 -11.18
N ILE A 318 -4.30 -24.62 -11.08
CA ILE A 318 -3.57 -23.45 -10.59
C ILE A 318 -3.91 -23.25 -9.12
N ASN A 319 -2.88 -23.19 -8.28
CA ASN A 319 -3.08 -22.81 -6.88
C ASN A 319 -3.31 -21.29 -6.81
N ILE A 320 -4.51 -20.90 -6.38
CA ILE A 320 -4.93 -19.52 -6.25
C ILE A 320 -4.92 -19.03 -4.79
N LYS A 321 -4.59 -19.92 -3.84
CA LYS A 321 -4.46 -19.58 -2.43
C LYS A 321 -3.05 -19.07 -2.12
N LYS A 322 -2.95 -18.17 -1.16
CA LYS A 322 -1.67 -17.64 -0.71
C LYS A 322 -0.84 -18.75 -0.02
N PRO A 323 0.49 -18.78 -0.19
CA PRO A 323 1.34 -19.75 0.49
C PRO A 323 1.42 -19.46 2.00
N ALA A 324 1.88 -20.43 2.78
CA ALA A 324 2.18 -20.22 4.19
C ALA A 324 3.22 -19.13 4.38
N LEU A 325 3.05 -18.34 5.43
CA LEU A 325 4.05 -17.38 5.91
C LEU A 325 5.02 -18.03 6.89
N PRO A 326 6.17 -17.37 7.20
CA PRO A 326 6.99 -17.76 8.34
C PRO A 326 6.14 -17.98 9.59
N PRO A 327 6.41 -19.01 10.40
CA PRO A 327 5.55 -19.39 11.53
C PRO A 327 5.32 -18.29 12.58
N THR A 328 6.25 -17.32 12.66
CA THR A 328 6.18 -16.20 13.60
C THR A 328 5.51 -14.97 13.01
N LEU A 329 5.25 -14.93 11.70
CA LEU A 329 4.75 -13.76 10.98
C LEU A 329 3.25 -13.93 10.68
N ALA A 330 2.43 -13.08 11.29
CA ALA A 330 0.99 -13.07 11.03
C ALA A 330 0.66 -12.41 9.68
N PRO A 331 -0.42 -12.83 8.99
CA PRO A 331 -0.92 -12.11 7.81
C PRO A 331 -1.23 -10.64 8.08
N GLY A 332 -1.78 -10.30 9.24
CA GLY A 332 -2.08 -8.94 9.66
C GLY A 332 -3.41 -8.41 9.11
N SER A 333 -3.52 -7.09 8.98
CA SER A 333 -4.72 -6.42 8.49
C SER A 333 -4.74 -6.23 6.96
N HIS A 334 -5.68 -5.44 6.43
CA HIS A 334 -5.87 -5.17 5.00
C HIS A 334 -5.95 -6.47 4.18
N GLY A 335 -6.97 -7.28 4.44
CA GLY A 335 -7.13 -8.55 3.73
C GLY A 335 -6.01 -9.56 4.00
N GLY A 336 -5.36 -9.46 5.16
CA GLY A 336 -4.26 -10.33 5.54
C GLY A 336 -3.00 -10.15 4.69
N SER A 337 -2.68 -8.90 4.30
CA SER A 337 -1.60 -8.62 3.33
C SER A 337 -0.28 -8.19 3.97
N HIS A 338 -0.31 -7.70 5.22
CA HIS A 338 0.87 -7.09 5.84
C HIS A 338 2.08 -8.03 5.90
N GLY A 339 1.88 -9.24 6.44
CA GLY A 339 2.93 -10.24 6.54
C GLY A 339 3.49 -10.67 5.18
N TYR A 340 2.62 -10.79 4.16
CA TYR A 340 3.04 -11.14 2.81
C TYR A 340 3.92 -10.07 2.16
N LEU A 341 3.60 -8.78 2.36
CA LEU A 341 4.43 -7.68 1.87
C LEU A 341 5.79 -7.65 2.55
N CYS A 342 5.81 -7.86 3.88
CA CYS A 342 7.05 -7.98 4.64
C CYS A 342 7.89 -9.16 4.13
N ASN A 343 7.29 -10.36 4.02
CA ASN A 343 7.98 -11.55 3.55
C ASN A 343 8.54 -11.38 2.12
N GLU A 344 7.74 -10.81 1.20
CA GLU A 344 8.15 -10.55 -0.18
C GLU A 344 9.36 -9.60 -0.25
N PHE A 345 9.37 -8.52 0.53
CA PHE A 345 10.49 -7.60 0.58
C PHE A 345 11.76 -8.27 1.12
N VAL A 346 11.62 -9.02 2.21
CA VAL A 346 12.75 -9.75 2.84
C VAL A 346 13.31 -10.81 1.89
N GLU A 347 12.45 -11.65 1.30
CA GLU A 347 12.88 -12.67 0.35
C GLU A 347 13.52 -12.06 -0.90
N SER A 348 12.99 -10.95 -1.41
CA SER A 348 13.57 -10.28 -2.58
C SER A 348 15.02 -9.85 -2.36
N ILE A 349 15.37 -9.42 -1.14
CA ILE A 349 16.75 -9.07 -0.76
C ILE A 349 17.60 -10.32 -0.59
N LEU A 350 17.09 -11.36 0.09
CA LEU A 350 17.82 -12.60 0.32
C LEU A 350 18.15 -13.34 -0.98
N GLU A 351 17.23 -13.32 -1.93
CA GLU A 351 17.36 -13.97 -3.24
C GLU A 351 18.02 -13.07 -4.31
N ASN A 352 18.34 -11.81 -3.96
CA ASN A 352 18.89 -10.81 -4.88
C ASN A 352 18.06 -10.67 -6.17
N ARG A 353 16.76 -10.53 -6.02
CA ARG A 353 15.78 -10.34 -7.10
C ARG A 353 14.98 -9.05 -6.91
N LYS A 354 14.31 -8.62 -7.96
CA LYS A 354 13.34 -7.52 -7.85
C LYS A 354 12.17 -7.94 -6.96
N PRO A 355 11.64 -7.03 -6.12
CA PRO A 355 10.42 -7.25 -5.37
C PRO A 355 9.20 -7.16 -6.30
N LEU A 356 8.06 -7.70 -5.86
CA LEU A 356 6.83 -7.76 -6.64
C LEU A 356 6.28 -6.37 -6.99
N VAL A 357 6.19 -5.47 -6.02
CA VAL A 357 5.71 -4.09 -6.23
C VAL A 357 6.91 -3.16 -6.31
N ASP A 358 7.68 -3.30 -7.38
CA ASP A 358 8.83 -2.47 -7.68
C ASP A 358 8.44 -1.03 -8.05
N ILE A 359 9.42 -0.21 -8.42
CA ILE A 359 9.20 1.20 -8.74
C ILE A 359 8.25 1.41 -9.91
N ALA A 360 8.26 0.52 -10.92
CA ALA A 360 7.37 0.64 -12.08
C ALA A 360 5.92 0.40 -11.68
N TRP A 361 5.63 -0.69 -10.95
CA TRP A 361 4.28 -0.94 -10.45
C TRP A 361 3.80 0.17 -9.52
N ALA A 362 4.66 0.61 -8.60
CA ALA A 362 4.36 1.68 -7.66
C ALA A 362 3.96 2.98 -8.35
N LEU A 363 4.74 3.41 -9.35
CA LEU A 363 4.47 4.64 -10.08
C LEU A 363 3.31 4.50 -11.07
N ASN A 364 3.16 3.36 -11.73
CA ASN A 364 2.01 3.10 -12.62
C ASN A 364 0.68 3.13 -11.86
N MET A 365 0.65 2.72 -10.59
CA MET A 365 -0.52 2.89 -9.73
C MET A 365 -0.69 4.34 -9.26
N THR A 366 0.36 4.96 -8.77
CA THR A 366 0.29 6.28 -8.12
C THR A 366 0.10 7.41 -9.11
N VAL A 367 0.88 7.43 -10.20
CA VAL A 367 0.84 8.50 -11.22
C VAL A 367 -0.48 8.48 -11.98
N ALA A 368 -1.07 7.32 -12.20
CA ALA A 368 -2.41 7.23 -12.79
C ALA A 368 -3.45 8.00 -11.99
N GLY A 369 -3.37 7.96 -10.66
CA GLY A 369 -4.25 8.75 -9.80
C GLY A 369 -3.96 10.25 -9.84
N ILE A 370 -2.69 10.66 -9.88
CA ILE A 370 -2.33 12.08 -10.01
C ILE A 370 -2.93 12.67 -11.30
N ILE A 371 -2.80 11.98 -12.43
CA ILE A 371 -3.37 12.39 -13.71
C ILE A 371 -4.91 12.35 -13.67
N SER A 372 -5.50 11.37 -12.94
CA SER A 372 -6.96 11.31 -12.73
C SER A 372 -7.49 12.55 -12.02
N HIS A 373 -6.84 12.98 -10.94
CA HIS A 373 -7.22 14.21 -10.25
C HIS A 373 -7.08 15.45 -11.17
N GLN A 374 -6.02 15.52 -11.95
CA GLN A 374 -5.86 16.61 -12.95
C GLN A 374 -6.99 16.61 -13.98
N SER A 375 -7.45 15.44 -14.43
CA SER A 375 -8.60 15.30 -15.31
C SER A 375 -9.90 15.75 -14.62
N ALA A 376 -10.11 15.38 -13.36
CA ALA A 376 -11.29 15.80 -12.59
C ALA A 376 -11.36 17.32 -12.40
N LEU A 377 -10.23 17.97 -12.13
CA LEU A 377 -10.13 19.44 -12.04
C LEU A 377 -10.45 20.14 -13.37
N LYS A 378 -10.40 19.42 -14.50
CA LYS A 378 -10.71 19.88 -15.86
C LYS A 378 -12.00 19.28 -16.41
N ASP A 379 -12.92 18.91 -15.51
CA ASP A 379 -14.26 18.39 -15.85
C ASP A 379 -14.23 17.16 -16.76
N GLY A 380 -13.32 16.22 -16.50
CA GLY A 380 -13.19 14.97 -17.22
C GLY A 380 -12.38 15.02 -18.51
N GLU A 381 -11.56 16.08 -18.71
CA GLU A 381 -10.64 16.14 -19.86
C GLU A 381 -9.84 14.83 -19.96
N LYS A 382 -9.83 14.24 -21.17
CA LYS A 382 -9.05 13.04 -21.43
C LYS A 382 -7.56 13.35 -21.43
N LEU A 383 -6.81 12.74 -20.54
CA LEU A 383 -5.37 12.94 -20.36
C LEU A 383 -4.61 11.63 -20.58
N ALA A 384 -3.40 11.74 -21.13
CA ALA A 384 -2.46 10.63 -21.23
C ALA A 384 -1.77 10.39 -19.88
N ILE A 385 -1.55 9.13 -19.53
CA ILE A 385 -0.86 8.71 -18.31
C ILE A 385 0.58 8.31 -18.68
N PRO A 386 1.61 8.91 -18.04
CA PRO A 386 2.99 8.47 -18.17
C PRO A 386 3.18 7.00 -17.80
N GLN A 387 4.04 6.31 -18.54
CA GLN A 387 4.33 4.89 -18.36
C GLN A 387 5.72 4.73 -17.76
N PHE A 388 5.86 3.79 -16.80
CA PHE A 388 7.12 3.45 -16.15
C PHE A 388 7.42 1.96 -16.36
N GLU A 389 8.67 1.67 -16.76
CA GLU A 389 9.18 0.31 -16.96
C GLU A 389 10.46 0.12 -16.15
N PHE A 390 10.64 -1.07 -15.56
CA PHE A 390 11.79 -1.33 -14.70
C PHE A 390 12.28 -2.79 -14.76
#